data_47cd43e9f4a018350f69e6cee2296079
#
_entry.id   47cd43e9f4a018350f69e6cee2296079
#
_cell.length_a   1.000
_cell.length_b   1.000
_cell.length_c   1.000
_cell.angle_alpha   90.00
_cell.angle_beta   90.00
_cell.angle_gamma   90.00
#
_symmetry.space_group_name_H-M   'P 1'
#
loop_
_entity.id
_entity.type
_entity.pdbx_description
1 polymer ?
#
loop_
_entity_poly.entity_id
_entity_poly.type
_entity_poly.pdbx_seq_one_letter_code
_entity_poly.pdbx_strand_id
1 'polypeptide(L)'
;MKAKILLVEDDVYLREGLCELLLKEDYEPVSACNCKECRKLFTEDSFDLVILDVMLPDGNGLDLCSFIRSTGADVPILFLTACDEEFQIVRGLDAGADDYVTKPFRLLELLSRIRALLRRKTTTTTYQFGDIIVDISNMTVKKDGETLFITPTEFQILSALIQNNGVIVTRASLLQRIWDSDGNFIDDNTLSVHISRLRDKIGANHIATIRGTGYRWEE
;
A
#
# COMPACT_ATOMS: atom_id res chain seq x y z
N MET A 1 -15.09 -3.05 11.50
CA MET A 1 -14.45 -4.31 11.95
C MET A 1 -13.00 -4.00 12.29
N LYS A 2 -12.41 -4.69 13.28
CA LYS A 2 -10.99 -4.56 13.59
C LYS A 2 -10.20 -5.27 12.49
N ALA A 3 -9.02 -4.74 12.13
CA ALA A 3 -8.17 -5.41 11.16
C ALA A 3 -7.55 -6.68 11.80
N LYS A 4 -7.66 -7.80 11.10
CA LYS A 4 -7.19 -9.12 11.53
C LYS A 4 -5.77 -9.37 11.04
N ILE A 5 -4.83 -9.58 11.96
CA ILE A 5 -3.40 -9.67 11.68
C ILE A 5 -2.89 -11.05 12.04
N LEU A 6 -2.31 -11.78 11.06
CA LEU A 6 -1.59 -13.02 11.30
C LEU A 6 -0.14 -12.69 11.67
N LEU A 7 0.28 -13.07 12.88
CA LEU A 7 1.64 -12.90 13.37
C LEU A 7 2.34 -14.26 13.44
N VAL A 8 3.44 -14.42 12.70
CA VAL A 8 4.22 -15.66 12.67
C VAL A 8 5.60 -15.38 13.26
N GLU A 9 5.84 -15.89 14.47
CA GLU A 9 7.04 -15.65 15.28
C GLU A 9 7.25 -16.85 16.19
N ASP A 10 8.42 -17.41 16.24
CA ASP A 10 8.72 -18.60 17.08
C ASP A 10 9.09 -18.22 18.52
N ASP A 11 9.72 -17.07 18.74
CA ASP A 11 10.00 -16.58 20.09
C ASP A 11 8.68 -16.29 20.83
N VAL A 12 8.44 -17.06 21.89
CA VAL A 12 7.20 -16.99 22.68
C VAL A 12 6.99 -15.61 23.30
N TYR A 13 8.05 -15.02 23.88
CA TYR A 13 7.94 -13.73 24.57
C TYR A 13 7.70 -12.57 23.60
N LEU A 14 8.41 -12.59 22.47
CA LEU A 14 8.23 -11.59 21.43
C LEU A 14 6.83 -11.70 20.81
N ARG A 15 6.37 -12.92 20.51
CA ARG A 15 5.04 -13.19 19.95
C ARG A 15 3.93 -12.72 20.88
N GLU A 16 3.99 -13.07 22.18
CA GLU A 16 3.01 -12.64 23.18
C GLU A 16 3.02 -11.13 23.35
N GLY A 17 4.20 -10.51 23.47
CA GLY A 17 4.32 -9.06 23.59
C GLY A 17 3.79 -8.30 22.38
N LEU A 18 4.01 -8.83 21.16
CA LEU A 18 3.45 -8.23 19.94
C LEU A 18 1.92 -8.43 19.87
N CYS A 19 1.40 -9.59 20.26
CA CYS A 19 -0.05 -9.80 20.34
C CYS A 19 -0.71 -8.80 21.29
N GLU A 20 -0.14 -8.61 22.48
CA GLU A 20 -0.66 -7.61 23.44
C GLU A 20 -0.61 -6.18 22.89
N LEU A 21 0.48 -5.83 22.19
CA LEU A 21 0.62 -4.53 21.55
C LEU A 21 -0.45 -4.32 20.48
N LEU A 22 -0.67 -5.30 19.61
CA LEU A 22 -1.67 -5.25 18.55
C LEU A 22 -3.09 -5.15 19.11
N LEU A 23 -3.41 -5.87 20.19
CA LEU A 23 -4.69 -5.77 20.89
C LEU A 23 -4.92 -4.36 21.47
N LYS A 24 -3.88 -3.73 22.05
CA LYS A 24 -3.95 -2.35 22.58
C LYS A 24 -4.20 -1.32 21.47
N GLU A 25 -3.71 -1.57 20.27
CA GLU A 25 -3.90 -0.73 19.08
C GLU A 25 -5.20 -1.04 18.31
N ASP A 26 -6.12 -1.77 18.93
CA ASP A 26 -7.46 -2.13 18.39
C ASP A 26 -7.42 -3.04 17.15
N TYR A 27 -6.37 -3.87 17.01
CA TYR A 27 -6.28 -4.95 16.02
C TYR A 27 -6.75 -6.29 16.60
N GLU A 28 -6.98 -7.27 15.71
CA GLU A 28 -7.31 -8.66 16.06
C GLU A 28 -6.13 -9.57 15.68
N PRO A 29 -5.14 -9.81 16.58
CA PRO A 29 -4.03 -10.68 16.29
C PRO A 29 -4.42 -12.15 16.37
N VAL A 30 -3.99 -12.93 15.37
CA VAL A 30 -3.94 -14.39 15.38
C VAL A 30 -2.49 -14.78 15.24
N SER A 31 -1.97 -15.66 16.11
CA SER A 31 -0.55 -16.00 16.10
C SER A 31 -0.29 -17.44 15.68
N ALA A 32 0.87 -17.65 15.03
CA ALA A 32 1.44 -18.94 14.70
C ALA A 32 2.90 -18.98 15.16
N CYS A 33 3.37 -20.14 15.62
CA CYS A 33 4.75 -20.30 16.11
C CYS A 33 5.69 -20.96 15.08
N ASN A 34 5.18 -21.36 13.90
CA ASN A 34 5.92 -22.05 12.87
C ASN A 34 5.22 -22.00 11.51
N CYS A 35 5.91 -22.45 10.46
CA CYS A 35 5.40 -22.46 9.09
C CYS A 35 4.14 -23.32 8.92
N LYS A 36 4.09 -24.50 9.58
CA LYS A 36 2.98 -25.44 9.46
C LYS A 36 1.69 -24.82 10.03
N GLU A 37 1.76 -24.20 11.19
CA GLU A 37 0.63 -23.53 11.84
C GLU A 37 0.17 -22.32 11.01
N CYS A 38 1.10 -21.51 10.49
CA CYS A 38 0.80 -20.39 9.60
C CYS A 38 0.01 -20.86 8.37
N ARG A 39 0.48 -21.90 7.67
CA ARG A 39 -0.21 -22.44 6.48
C ARG A 39 -1.63 -22.88 6.81
N LYS A 40 -1.82 -23.58 7.95
CA LYS A 40 -3.15 -24.01 8.39
C LYS A 40 -4.07 -22.81 8.61
N LEU A 41 -3.65 -21.85 9.44
CA LEU A 41 -4.45 -20.68 9.77
C LEU A 41 -4.77 -19.85 8.51
N PHE A 42 -3.80 -19.67 7.62
CA PHE A 42 -4.00 -18.88 6.39
C PHE A 42 -4.98 -19.55 5.40
N THR A 43 -5.11 -20.88 5.42
CA THR A 43 -6.08 -21.60 4.59
C THR A 43 -7.49 -21.65 5.19
N GLU A 44 -7.60 -21.52 6.51
CA GLU A 44 -8.89 -21.57 7.24
C GLU A 44 -9.54 -20.20 7.43
N ASP A 45 -8.77 -19.11 7.29
CA ASP A 45 -9.22 -17.76 7.61
C ASP A 45 -8.64 -16.70 6.66
N SER A 46 -9.19 -15.49 6.71
CA SER A 46 -8.71 -14.33 5.94
C SER A 46 -8.09 -13.29 6.86
N PHE A 47 -7.00 -12.67 6.40
CA PHE A 47 -6.24 -11.69 7.16
C PHE A 47 -6.10 -10.38 6.39
N ASP A 48 -5.97 -9.28 7.13
CA ASP A 48 -5.76 -7.94 6.59
C ASP A 48 -4.27 -7.60 6.46
N LEU A 49 -3.43 -8.24 7.26
CA LEU A 49 -1.98 -8.14 7.24
C LEU A 49 -1.37 -9.45 7.74
N VAL A 50 -0.23 -9.83 7.18
CA VAL A 50 0.61 -10.92 7.70
C VAL A 50 1.95 -10.35 8.14
N ILE A 51 2.35 -10.64 9.38
CA ILE A 51 3.67 -10.31 9.92
C ILE A 51 4.45 -11.61 10.04
N LEU A 52 5.58 -11.73 9.33
CA LEU A 52 6.37 -12.96 9.26
C LEU A 52 7.77 -12.77 9.79
N ASP A 53 8.21 -13.63 10.70
CA ASP A 53 9.65 -13.81 10.89
C ASP A 53 10.25 -14.56 9.69
N VAL A 54 11.45 -14.17 9.30
CA VAL A 54 12.22 -14.86 8.25
C VAL A 54 12.71 -16.20 8.72
N MET A 55 13.15 -16.31 9.98
CA MET A 55 13.72 -17.52 10.56
C MET A 55 12.69 -18.24 11.43
N LEU A 56 12.24 -19.41 10.98
CA LEU A 56 11.26 -20.22 11.71
C LEU A 56 11.82 -21.64 11.92
N PRO A 57 11.41 -22.34 13.00
CA PRO A 57 12.01 -23.62 13.39
C PRO A 57 11.80 -24.77 12.39
N ASP A 58 10.76 -24.68 11.57
CA ASP A 58 10.36 -25.72 10.61
C ASP A 58 10.47 -25.26 9.15
N GLY A 59 11.07 -24.06 8.89
CA GLY A 59 11.23 -23.53 7.54
C GLY A 59 11.67 -22.09 7.48
N ASN A 60 11.39 -21.44 6.35
CA ASN A 60 11.77 -20.07 6.08
C ASN A 60 10.53 -19.20 5.80
N GLY A 61 10.47 -18.01 6.39
CA GLY A 61 9.40 -17.04 6.13
C GLY A 61 9.30 -16.61 4.67
N LEU A 62 10.40 -16.64 3.90
CA LEU A 62 10.37 -16.36 2.47
C LEU A 62 9.56 -17.41 1.69
N ASP A 63 9.67 -18.68 2.08
CA ASP A 63 8.87 -19.76 1.48
C ASP A 63 7.39 -19.62 1.86
N LEU A 64 7.10 -19.13 3.07
CA LEU A 64 5.73 -18.77 3.45
C LEU A 64 5.17 -17.62 2.64
N CYS A 65 5.96 -16.57 2.42
CA CYS A 65 5.57 -15.44 1.57
C CYS A 65 5.22 -15.93 0.17
N SER A 66 6.11 -16.71 -0.45
CA SER A 66 5.88 -17.32 -1.77
C SER A 66 4.63 -18.20 -1.80
N PHE A 67 4.40 -19.00 -0.74
CA PHE A 67 3.17 -19.79 -0.59
C PHE A 67 1.93 -18.88 -0.56
N ILE A 68 1.91 -17.86 0.29
CA ILE A 68 0.78 -16.92 0.39
C ILE A 68 0.50 -16.26 -0.97
N ARG A 69 1.52 -15.81 -1.67
CA ARG A 69 1.38 -15.22 -3.02
C ARG A 69 0.86 -16.22 -4.05
N SER A 70 1.27 -17.48 -3.96
CA SER A 70 0.79 -18.54 -4.86
C SER A 70 -0.71 -18.84 -4.73
N THR A 71 -1.33 -18.49 -3.60
CA THR A 71 -2.80 -18.60 -3.42
C THR A 71 -3.57 -17.50 -4.16
N GLY A 72 -2.90 -16.51 -4.73
CA GLY A 72 -3.53 -15.32 -5.32
C GLY A 72 -3.99 -14.28 -4.30
N ALA A 73 -3.65 -14.44 -3.02
CA ALA A 73 -4.02 -13.48 -1.98
C ALA A 73 -3.20 -12.20 -2.08
N ASP A 74 -3.90 -11.06 -2.11
CA ASP A 74 -3.34 -9.70 -2.11
C ASP A 74 -3.28 -9.12 -0.68
N VAL A 75 -2.89 -9.97 0.30
CA VAL A 75 -2.71 -9.54 1.68
C VAL A 75 -1.32 -8.92 1.84
N PRO A 76 -1.19 -7.71 2.44
CA PRO A 76 0.13 -7.14 2.70
C PRO A 76 0.93 -8.05 3.64
N ILE A 77 2.25 -8.17 3.36
CA ILE A 77 3.19 -8.98 4.13
C ILE A 77 4.32 -8.08 4.65
N LEU A 78 4.51 -8.07 5.96
CA LEU A 78 5.59 -7.38 6.66
C LEU A 78 6.56 -8.40 7.25
N PHE A 79 7.83 -8.36 6.84
CA PHE A 79 8.84 -9.20 7.47
C PHE A 79 9.39 -8.59 8.75
N LEU A 80 9.58 -9.45 9.78
CA LEU A 80 10.46 -9.19 10.91
C LEU A 80 11.74 -10.00 10.70
N THR A 81 12.89 -9.35 10.63
CA THR A 81 14.15 -10.03 10.35
C THR A 81 15.24 -9.65 11.33
N ALA A 82 16.03 -10.61 11.78
CA ALA A 82 17.22 -10.37 12.60
C ALA A 82 18.44 -9.97 11.78
N CYS A 83 18.32 -9.88 10.44
CA CYS A 83 19.48 -9.83 9.56
C CYS A 83 19.62 -8.47 8.89
N ASP A 84 20.78 -7.83 9.12
CA ASP A 84 21.22 -6.61 8.45
C ASP A 84 21.79 -6.88 7.04
N GLU A 85 21.73 -8.13 6.54
CA GLU A 85 22.22 -8.45 5.23
C GLU A 85 21.27 -7.94 4.15
N GLU A 86 21.70 -6.89 3.47
CA GLU A 86 21.05 -6.26 2.32
C GLU A 86 20.51 -7.30 1.31
N PHE A 87 21.19 -8.43 1.18
CA PHE A 87 20.80 -9.55 0.32
C PHE A 87 19.50 -10.26 0.75
N GLN A 88 19.22 -10.39 2.05
CA GLN A 88 17.97 -11.01 2.51
C GLN A 88 16.77 -10.06 2.39
N ILE A 89 17.00 -8.76 2.54
CA ILE A 89 15.99 -7.73 2.31
C ILE A 89 15.54 -7.75 0.84
N VAL A 90 16.50 -7.76 -0.09
CA VAL A 90 16.22 -7.84 -1.53
C VAL A 90 15.43 -9.11 -1.85
N ARG A 91 15.87 -10.28 -1.36
CA ARG A 91 15.14 -11.55 -1.57
C ARG A 91 13.73 -11.55 -0.99
N GLY A 92 13.52 -10.88 0.15
CA GLY A 92 12.20 -10.75 0.76
C GLY A 92 11.24 -9.93 -0.12
N LEU A 93 11.70 -8.82 -0.65
CA LEU A 93 10.94 -7.99 -1.57
C LEU A 93 10.69 -8.72 -2.91
N ASP A 94 11.69 -9.42 -3.46
CA ASP A 94 11.57 -10.25 -4.66
C ASP A 94 10.59 -11.42 -4.45
N ALA A 95 10.46 -11.94 -3.22
CA ALA A 95 9.47 -12.96 -2.85
C ALA A 95 8.04 -12.40 -2.75
N GLY A 96 7.86 -11.08 -2.91
CA GLY A 96 6.56 -10.42 -2.91
C GLY A 96 6.13 -9.86 -1.56
N ALA A 97 7.05 -9.58 -0.64
CA ALA A 97 6.76 -8.81 0.57
C ALA A 97 6.53 -7.32 0.26
N ASP A 98 5.74 -6.65 1.10
CA ASP A 98 5.41 -5.23 0.93
C ASP A 98 6.31 -4.31 1.75
N ASP A 99 6.85 -4.79 2.87
CA ASP A 99 7.78 -4.04 3.74
C ASP A 99 8.54 -4.99 4.67
N TYR A 100 9.55 -4.47 5.39
CA TYR A 100 10.32 -5.21 6.39
C TYR A 100 10.71 -4.32 7.57
N VAL A 101 11.00 -4.96 8.71
CA VAL A 101 11.52 -4.32 9.93
C VAL A 101 12.64 -5.19 10.49
N THR A 102 13.79 -4.60 10.75
CA THR A 102 14.94 -5.29 11.32
C THR A 102 14.85 -5.37 12.84
N LYS A 103 15.16 -6.53 13.42
CA LYS A 103 15.30 -6.73 14.87
C LYS A 103 16.71 -6.31 15.31
N PRO A 104 16.87 -5.53 16.42
CA PRO A 104 15.82 -5.04 17.30
C PRO A 104 15.12 -3.80 16.74
N PHE A 105 13.80 -3.76 16.81
CA PHE A 105 12.99 -2.66 16.29
C PHE A 105 12.36 -1.80 17.38
N ARG A 106 12.00 -0.57 17.01
CA ARG A 106 11.21 0.32 17.86
C ARG A 106 9.72 0.05 17.65
N LEU A 107 8.95 -0.10 18.74
CA LEU A 107 7.52 -0.39 18.65
C LEU A 107 6.74 0.65 17.83
N LEU A 108 7.07 1.94 17.96
CA LEU A 108 6.43 3.01 17.19
C LEU A 108 6.71 2.90 15.69
N GLU A 109 7.90 2.45 15.30
CA GLU A 109 8.24 2.19 13.90
C GLU A 109 7.41 1.04 13.35
N LEU A 110 7.37 -0.10 14.05
CA LEU A 110 6.56 -1.26 13.66
C LEU A 110 5.08 -0.87 13.48
N LEU A 111 4.50 -0.18 14.45
CA LEU A 111 3.10 0.28 14.38
C LEU A 111 2.87 1.26 13.22
N SER A 112 3.83 2.13 12.92
CA SER A 112 3.72 3.06 11.79
C SER A 112 3.68 2.32 10.45
N ARG A 113 4.49 1.27 10.28
CA ARG A 113 4.52 0.42 9.08
C ARG A 113 3.24 -0.43 8.96
N ILE A 114 2.78 -1.02 10.06
CA ILE A 114 1.50 -1.75 10.11
C ILE A 114 0.35 -0.84 9.64
N ARG A 115 0.24 0.38 10.18
CA ARG A 115 -0.78 1.36 9.75
C ARG A 115 -0.65 1.73 8.28
N ALA A 116 0.57 1.87 7.76
CA ALA A 116 0.80 2.19 6.35
C ALA A 116 0.35 1.06 5.42
N LEU A 117 0.64 -0.19 5.78
CA LEU A 117 0.25 -1.38 5.01
C LEU A 117 -1.27 -1.61 5.05
N LEU A 118 -1.89 -1.51 6.22
CA LEU A 118 -3.35 -1.65 6.37
C LEU A 118 -4.10 -0.53 5.63
N ARG A 119 -3.55 0.69 5.58
CA ARG A 119 -4.13 1.80 4.81
C ARG A 119 -4.15 1.49 3.32
N ARG A 120 -3.15 0.78 2.76
CA ARG A 120 -3.17 0.34 1.35
C ARG A 120 -4.36 -0.59 1.06
N LYS A 121 -4.72 -1.47 1.99
CA LYS A 121 -5.85 -2.40 1.82
C LYS A 121 -7.23 -1.73 2.01
N THR A 122 -7.33 -0.71 2.86
CA THR A 122 -8.58 0.04 3.09
C THR A 122 -8.83 1.12 2.04
N THR A 123 -7.84 1.42 1.21
CA THR A 123 -8.05 2.33 0.09
C THR A 123 -8.83 1.55 -0.96
N THR A 124 -10.07 1.92 -1.21
CA THR A 124 -10.82 1.51 -2.39
C THR A 124 -9.90 1.75 -3.59
N THR A 125 -9.36 0.67 -4.17
CA THR A 125 -8.42 0.80 -5.30
C THR A 125 -9.13 1.25 -6.56
N THR A 126 -10.44 1.06 -6.60
CA THR A 126 -11.30 1.46 -7.71
C THR A 126 -12.24 2.57 -7.27
N TYR A 127 -12.11 3.72 -7.88
CA TYR A 127 -12.98 4.88 -7.69
C TYR A 127 -13.92 4.98 -8.89
N GLN A 128 -15.20 5.24 -8.62
CA GLN A 128 -16.20 5.45 -9.67
C GLN A 128 -16.87 6.82 -9.48
N PHE A 129 -16.82 7.64 -10.53
CA PHE A 129 -17.43 8.97 -10.59
C PHE A 129 -18.23 9.06 -11.89
N GLY A 130 -19.53 8.80 -11.80
CA GLY A 130 -20.39 8.74 -12.97
C GLY A 130 -19.90 7.68 -13.99
N ASP A 131 -19.48 8.14 -15.16
CA ASP A 131 -18.96 7.35 -16.28
C ASP A 131 -17.43 7.05 -16.18
N ILE A 132 -16.74 7.63 -15.20
CA ILE A 132 -15.30 7.46 -14.99
C ILE A 132 -15.05 6.40 -13.91
N ILE A 133 -14.23 5.40 -14.25
CA ILE A 133 -13.73 4.37 -13.32
C ILE A 133 -12.20 4.46 -13.31
N VAL A 134 -11.62 4.67 -12.12
CA VAL A 134 -10.17 4.74 -11.92
C VAL A 134 -9.74 3.61 -11.00
N ASP A 135 -8.95 2.68 -11.51
CA ASP A 135 -8.33 1.61 -10.73
C ASP A 135 -6.89 2.00 -10.41
N ILE A 136 -6.64 2.32 -9.14
CA ILE A 136 -5.32 2.77 -8.68
C ILE A 136 -4.30 1.62 -8.72
N SER A 137 -4.71 0.38 -8.39
CA SER A 137 -3.83 -0.79 -8.34
C SER A 137 -3.32 -1.18 -9.72
N ASN A 138 -4.21 -1.13 -10.72
CA ASN A 138 -3.87 -1.51 -12.09
C ASN A 138 -3.44 -0.32 -12.96
N MET A 139 -3.37 0.89 -12.39
CA MET A 139 -3.07 2.14 -13.09
C MET A 139 -3.94 2.33 -14.34
N THR A 140 -5.22 1.98 -14.27
CA THR A 140 -6.15 2.08 -15.39
C THR A 140 -7.25 3.09 -15.14
N VAL A 141 -7.62 3.79 -16.22
CA VAL A 141 -8.75 4.73 -16.22
C VAL A 141 -9.69 4.34 -17.35
N LYS A 142 -10.98 4.22 -17.03
CA LYS A 142 -12.04 3.96 -18.02
C LYS A 142 -13.03 5.11 -18.00
N LYS A 143 -13.55 5.47 -19.17
CA LYS A 143 -14.66 6.40 -19.33
C LYS A 143 -15.66 5.79 -20.31
N ASP A 144 -16.94 5.79 -19.96
CA ASP A 144 -18.02 5.14 -20.74
C ASP A 144 -17.71 3.67 -21.07
N GLY A 145 -16.97 2.96 -20.17
CA GLY A 145 -16.54 1.57 -20.36
C GLY A 145 -15.28 1.39 -21.20
N GLU A 146 -14.80 2.42 -21.90
CA GLU A 146 -13.58 2.38 -22.70
C GLU A 146 -12.34 2.77 -21.91
N THR A 147 -11.22 2.05 -22.10
CA THR A 147 -9.96 2.38 -21.42
C THR A 147 -9.31 3.60 -22.05
N LEU A 148 -9.05 4.62 -21.24
CA LEU A 148 -8.35 5.83 -21.65
C LEU A 148 -6.83 5.63 -21.60
N PHE A 149 -6.13 6.15 -22.60
CA PHE A 149 -4.67 6.25 -22.55
C PHE A 149 -4.27 7.44 -21.67
N ILE A 150 -3.74 7.13 -20.48
CA ILE A 150 -3.25 8.10 -19.48
C ILE A 150 -1.76 7.86 -19.29
N THR A 151 -0.94 8.92 -19.36
CA THR A 151 0.50 8.81 -19.08
C THR A 151 0.76 8.58 -17.58
N PRO A 152 1.92 8.02 -17.17
CA PRO A 152 2.25 7.83 -15.75
C PRO A 152 2.11 9.11 -14.93
N THR A 153 2.62 10.25 -15.41
CA THR A 153 2.52 11.55 -14.74
C THR A 153 1.05 12.02 -14.59
N GLU A 154 0.27 11.89 -15.65
CA GLU A 154 -1.17 12.22 -15.60
C GLU A 154 -1.91 11.32 -14.60
N PHE A 155 -1.55 10.02 -14.56
CA PHE A 155 -2.14 9.08 -13.61
C PHE A 155 -1.80 9.42 -12.16
N GLN A 156 -0.55 9.80 -11.87
CA GLN A 156 -0.13 10.24 -10.54
C GLN A 156 -0.89 11.48 -10.06
N ILE A 157 -1.07 12.47 -10.95
CA ILE A 157 -1.87 13.68 -10.67
C ILE A 157 -3.32 13.29 -10.39
N LEU A 158 -3.93 12.48 -11.26
CA LEU A 158 -5.31 12.03 -11.13
C LEU A 158 -5.53 11.29 -9.82
N SER A 159 -4.66 10.32 -9.51
CA SER A 159 -4.70 9.56 -8.26
C SER A 159 -4.59 10.45 -7.03
N ALA A 160 -3.70 11.44 -7.05
CA ALA A 160 -3.54 12.39 -5.96
C ALA A 160 -4.82 13.22 -5.73
N LEU A 161 -5.49 13.65 -6.79
CA LEU A 161 -6.72 14.43 -6.70
C LEU A 161 -7.89 13.59 -6.19
N ILE A 162 -8.07 12.37 -6.73
CA ILE A 162 -9.17 11.46 -6.36
C ILE A 162 -9.04 10.98 -4.91
N GLN A 163 -7.83 10.59 -4.47
CA GLN A 163 -7.59 10.17 -3.09
C GLN A 163 -7.83 11.28 -2.05
N ASN A 164 -7.80 12.53 -2.48
CA ASN A 164 -8.13 13.71 -1.68
C ASN A 164 -9.47 14.33 -2.11
N ASN A 165 -10.45 13.50 -2.47
CA ASN A 165 -11.75 13.95 -2.97
C ASN A 165 -12.35 15.09 -2.15
N GLY A 166 -12.74 16.19 -2.83
CA GLY A 166 -13.29 17.40 -2.20
C GLY A 166 -12.26 18.29 -1.47
N VAL A 167 -11.01 17.86 -1.29
CA VAL A 167 -9.94 18.62 -0.64
C VAL A 167 -9.00 19.24 -1.68
N ILE A 168 -8.51 20.45 -1.39
CA ILE A 168 -7.56 21.13 -2.27
C ILE A 168 -6.20 20.47 -2.16
N VAL A 169 -5.65 19.98 -3.28
CA VAL A 169 -4.28 19.51 -3.40
C VAL A 169 -3.43 20.66 -3.94
N THR A 170 -2.44 21.09 -3.16
CA THR A 170 -1.62 22.25 -3.55
C THR A 170 -0.70 21.92 -4.73
N ARG A 171 -0.33 22.96 -5.51
CA ARG A 171 0.64 22.79 -6.62
C ARG A 171 1.95 22.21 -6.14
N ALA A 172 2.46 22.70 -5.01
CA ALA A 172 3.71 22.19 -4.40
C ALA A 172 3.62 20.68 -4.05
N SER A 173 2.49 20.24 -3.46
CA SER A 173 2.28 18.83 -3.14
C SER A 173 2.19 17.95 -4.39
N LEU A 174 1.56 18.42 -5.47
CA LEU A 174 1.50 17.69 -6.74
C LEU A 174 2.89 17.60 -7.37
N LEU A 175 3.62 18.71 -7.43
CA LEU A 175 4.98 18.74 -7.98
C LEU A 175 5.92 17.80 -7.20
N GLN A 176 5.85 17.80 -5.87
CA GLN A 176 6.66 16.89 -5.05
C GLN A 176 6.38 15.42 -5.35
N ARG A 177 5.10 15.03 -5.46
CA ARG A 177 4.73 13.63 -5.79
C ARG A 177 5.21 13.17 -7.16
N ILE A 178 5.20 14.08 -8.15
CA ILE A 178 5.65 13.77 -9.52
C ILE A 178 7.17 13.75 -9.59
N TRP A 179 7.85 14.58 -8.78
CA TRP A 179 9.31 14.66 -8.71
C TRP A 179 9.96 13.39 -8.15
N ASP A 180 9.39 12.83 -7.08
CA ASP A 180 9.94 11.66 -6.38
C ASP A 180 9.95 10.39 -7.26
N SER A 181 9.21 10.39 -8.39
CA SER A 181 9.03 9.18 -9.22
C SER A 181 10.03 9.05 -10.38
N ASP A 182 10.50 10.13 -11.01
CA ASP A 182 11.20 10.05 -12.31
C ASP A 182 12.49 10.86 -12.43
N GLY A 183 12.89 11.61 -11.39
CA GLY A 183 14.13 12.42 -11.40
C GLY A 183 14.14 13.58 -12.41
N ASN A 184 13.03 13.83 -13.09
CA ASN A 184 12.89 14.93 -14.07
C ASN A 184 12.28 16.18 -13.43
N PHE A 185 12.89 17.32 -13.72
CA PHE A 185 12.43 18.65 -13.29
C PHE A 185 11.08 18.98 -13.97
N ILE A 186 9.98 18.82 -13.23
CA ILE A 186 8.68 19.29 -13.70
C ILE A 186 8.42 20.65 -13.07
N ASP A 187 8.39 21.69 -13.90
CA ASP A 187 8.08 23.05 -13.46
C ASP A 187 6.56 23.29 -13.34
N ASP A 188 6.21 24.42 -12.78
CA ASP A 188 4.82 24.82 -12.54
C ASP A 188 3.99 24.95 -13.83
N ASN A 189 4.63 25.28 -14.96
CA ASN A 189 3.99 25.36 -16.27
C ASN A 189 3.66 23.96 -16.79
N THR A 190 4.55 23.01 -16.62
CA THR A 190 4.39 21.61 -17.03
C THR A 190 3.24 20.96 -16.28
N LEU A 191 3.06 21.22 -14.97
CA LEU A 191 1.90 20.76 -14.21
C LEU A 191 0.59 21.24 -14.82
N SER A 192 0.53 22.52 -15.21
CA SER A 192 -0.68 23.09 -15.84
C SER A 192 -1.02 22.43 -17.16
N VAL A 193 -0.02 22.04 -17.96
CA VAL A 193 -0.21 21.28 -19.20
C VAL A 193 -0.77 19.88 -18.94
N HIS A 194 -0.25 19.17 -17.94
CA HIS A 194 -0.79 17.84 -17.58
C HIS A 194 -2.23 17.92 -17.07
N ILE A 195 -2.57 18.92 -16.28
CA ILE A 195 -3.96 19.17 -15.84
C ILE A 195 -4.88 19.45 -17.05
N SER A 196 -4.43 20.25 -18.02
CA SER A 196 -5.22 20.51 -19.24
C SER A 196 -5.46 19.20 -20.01
N ARG A 197 -4.43 18.41 -20.26
CA ARG A 197 -4.54 17.11 -20.95
C ARG A 197 -5.44 16.12 -20.22
N LEU A 198 -5.39 16.09 -18.89
CA LEU A 198 -6.31 15.28 -18.08
C LEU A 198 -7.76 15.73 -18.30
N ARG A 199 -8.04 17.03 -18.24
CA ARG A 199 -9.38 17.57 -18.49
C ARG A 199 -9.92 17.22 -19.86
N ASP A 200 -9.07 17.25 -20.87
CA ASP A 200 -9.45 16.87 -22.24
C ASP A 200 -9.86 15.38 -22.33
N LYS A 201 -9.24 14.51 -21.51
CA LYS A 201 -9.49 13.06 -21.51
C LYS A 201 -10.69 12.67 -20.63
N ILE A 202 -10.73 13.16 -19.39
CA ILE A 202 -11.75 12.75 -18.41
C ILE A 202 -12.97 13.68 -18.38
N GLY A 203 -12.85 14.88 -18.91
CA GLY A 203 -13.87 15.95 -18.82
C GLY A 203 -13.40 17.11 -17.94
N ALA A 204 -13.72 18.33 -18.39
CA ALA A 204 -13.26 19.56 -17.73
C ALA A 204 -13.87 19.78 -16.33
N ASN A 205 -15.02 19.18 -16.06
CA ASN A 205 -15.80 19.43 -14.84
C ASN A 205 -15.21 18.73 -13.59
N HIS A 206 -14.39 17.69 -13.77
CA HIS A 206 -13.88 16.87 -12.66
C HIS A 206 -12.67 17.47 -11.92
N ILE A 207 -12.00 18.46 -12.50
CA ILE A 207 -10.84 19.10 -11.87
C ILE A 207 -11.05 20.62 -11.81
N ALA A 208 -11.36 21.13 -10.63
CA ALA A 208 -11.44 22.56 -10.39
C ALA A 208 -10.06 23.17 -10.17
N THR A 209 -9.85 24.41 -10.67
CA THR A 209 -8.67 25.21 -10.35
C THR A 209 -8.99 26.16 -9.22
N ILE A 210 -8.26 26.06 -8.11
CA ILE A 210 -8.32 27.03 -7.01
C ILE A 210 -7.15 27.98 -7.19
N ARG A 211 -7.47 29.20 -7.69
CA ARG A 211 -6.46 30.20 -8.07
C ARG A 211 -5.47 30.48 -6.95
N GLY A 212 -4.19 30.46 -7.27
CA GLY A 212 -3.09 30.71 -6.33
C GLY A 212 -2.80 29.57 -5.33
N THR A 213 -3.60 28.48 -5.33
CA THR A 213 -3.45 27.40 -4.33
C THR A 213 -3.17 26.04 -4.97
N GLY A 214 -4.02 25.57 -5.88
CA GLY A 214 -3.88 24.22 -6.44
C GLY A 214 -5.12 23.77 -7.20
N TYR A 215 -5.39 22.48 -7.08
CA TYR A 215 -6.50 21.82 -7.78
C TYR A 215 -7.33 20.96 -6.81
N ARG A 216 -8.58 20.73 -7.16
CA ARG A 216 -9.50 19.90 -6.39
C ARG A 216 -10.29 18.98 -7.32
N TRP A 217 -10.49 17.73 -6.91
CA TRP A 217 -11.43 16.83 -7.57
C TRP A 217 -12.86 17.27 -7.28
N GLU A 218 -13.71 17.28 -8.30
CA GLU A 218 -15.14 17.53 -8.20
C GLU A 218 -15.91 16.40 -8.89
N GLU A 219 -16.99 15.93 -8.26
CA GLU A 219 -17.90 14.92 -8.78
C GLU A 219 -18.88 15.48 -9.79
#